data_b46096055b59b47b3d8bd171b3b7d23f
#
_entry.id   b46096055b59b47b3d8bd171b3b7d23f
#
_cell.length_a   1.000
_cell.length_b   1.000
_cell.length_c   1.000
_cell.angle_alpha   90.00
_cell.angle_beta   90.00
_cell.angle_gamma   90.00
#
_symmetry.space_group_name_H-M   'P 1'
#
loop_
_entity.id
_entity.type
_entity.pdbx_description
1 polymer ?
#
loop_
_entity_poly.entity_id
_entity_poly.type
_entity_poly.pdbx_seq_one_letter_code
_entity_poly.pdbx_strand_id
1 'polypeptide(L)'
;GDGDIEVVLAKAADVITYVENGVCDLGVVGKDTIMENGSCFFEILDLGFGKCRFALAGKGGRSAEEFFSGYGEKTIATKYPNVARNFFEGKGMDIRVIKIEGSVELAPLLGLADAIVDIVETGSTLRENGLTIIEDNVAPISARLIANTASLKLRKAEIEALAQKMEEERRKSS
;
A
#
# COMPACT_ATOMS: atom_id res chain seq x y z
N GLY A 1 -21.55 -24.39 16.08
CA GLY A 1 -20.84 -23.80 17.18
C GLY A 1 -20.03 -22.63 16.67
N ASP A 2 -20.33 -21.47 17.20
CA ASP A 2 -19.53 -20.30 16.90
C ASP A 2 -18.15 -20.54 17.48
N GLY A 3 -17.17 -20.75 16.60
CA GLY A 3 -15.78 -20.86 17.02
C GLY A 3 -15.35 -19.58 17.72
N ASP A 4 -14.63 -19.69 18.81
CA ASP A 4 -14.07 -18.55 19.52
C ASP A 4 -13.04 -17.84 18.63
N ILE A 5 -13.28 -16.55 18.38
CA ILE A 5 -12.36 -15.70 17.64
C ILE A 5 -11.68 -14.75 18.63
N GLU A 6 -10.36 -14.84 18.72
CA GLU A 6 -9.55 -13.87 19.44
C GLU A 6 -9.06 -12.78 18.49
N VAL A 7 -9.18 -11.52 18.90
CA VAL A 7 -8.75 -10.38 18.10
C VAL A 7 -7.56 -9.68 18.76
N VAL A 8 -6.49 -9.50 17.99
CA VAL A 8 -5.29 -8.77 18.40
C VAL A 8 -5.20 -7.50 17.57
N LEU A 9 -5.06 -6.37 18.24
CA LEU A 9 -4.82 -5.08 17.58
C LEU A 9 -3.32 -4.80 17.52
N ALA A 10 -2.82 -4.54 16.32
CA ALA A 10 -1.39 -4.31 16.09
C ALA A 10 -1.17 -3.26 15.00
N LYS A 11 0.05 -2.74 14.91
CA LYS A 11 0.46 -1.91 13.79
C LYS A 11 0.49 -2.73 12.50
N ALA A 12 0.20 -2.10 11.37
CA ALA A 12 0.03 -2.78 10.08
C ALA A 12 1.20 -3.73 9.71
N ALA A 13 2.44 -3.28 9.84
CA ALA A 13 3.60 -4.13 9.56
C ALA A 13 3.71 -5.33 10.51
N ASP A 14 3.31 -5.17 11.77
CA ASP A 14 3.31 -6.25 12.76
C ASP A 14 2.21 -7.28 12.48
N VAL A 15 1.08 -6.87 11.91
CA VAL A 15 0.03 -7.80 11.46
C VAL A 15 0.61 -8.81 10.46
N ILE A 16 1.36 -8.34 9.49
CA ILE A 16 2.05 -9.23 8.53
C ILE A 16 2.98 -10.20 9.25
N THR A 17 3.80 -9.70 10.16
CA THR A 17 4.73 -10.52 10.95
C THR A 17 4.02 -11.60 11.76
N TYR A 18 2.92 -11.28 12.41
CA TYR A 18 2.14 -12.23 13.19
C TYR A 18 1.47 -13.31 12.33
N VAL A 19 0.97 -12.93 11.17
CA VAL A 19 0.38 -13.89 10.22
C VAL A 19 1.43 -14.81 9.61
N GLU A 20 2.57 -14.26 9.19
CA GLU A 20 3.67 -15.05 8.62
C GLU A 20 4.22 -16.10 9.59
N ASN A 21 4.34 -15.74 10.84
CA ASN A 21 4.90 -16.60 11.88
C ASN A 21 3.84 -17.49 12.58
N GLY A 22 2.59 -17.45 12.13
CA GLY A 22 1.51 -18.29 12.65
C GLY A 22 1.02 -17.92 14.05
N VAL A 23 1.41 -16.74 14.55
CA VAL A 23 0.86 -16.19 15.81
C VAL A 23 -0.62 -15.85 15.62
N CYS A 24 -0.98 -15.36 14.44
CA CYS A 24 -2.36 -15.19 14.00
C CYS A 24 -2.61 -16.04 12.76
N ASP A 25 -3.80 -16.64 12.70
CA ASP A 25 -4.24 -17.41 11.52
C ASP A 25 -4.59 -16.51 10.36
N LEU A 26 -5.19 -15.37 10.67
CA LEU A 26 -5.67 -14.35 9.73
C LEU A 26 -5.20 -12.96 10.14
N GLY A 27 -5.18 -12.04 9.17
CA GLY A 27 -4.94 -10.63 9.42
C GLY A 27 -5.73 -9.74 8.46
N VAL A 28 -6.01 -8.54 8.93
CA VAL A 28 -6.58 -7.47 8.09
C VAL A 28 -5.53 -6.36 8.00
N VAL A 29 -5.12 -6.03 6.80
CA VAL A 29 -4.04 -5.08 6.55
C VAL A 29 -4.26 -4.36 5.22
N GLY A 30 -3.79 -3.13 5.10
CA GLY A 30 -3.87 -2.38 3.85
C GLY A 30 -2.96 -2.96 2.75
N LYS A 31 -3.39 -2.86 1.51
CA LYS A 31 -2.60 -3.29 0.34
C LYS A 31 -1.25 -2.56 0.26
N ASP A 32 -1.17 -1.33 0.76
CA ASP A 32 0.07 -0.56 0.86
C ASP A 32 1.12 -1.27 1.69
N THR A 33 0.75 -1.79 2.85
CA THR A 33 1.64 -2.55 3.73
C THR A 33 2.07 -3.87 3.08
N ILE A 34 1.16 -4.55 2.39
CA ILE A 34 1.46 -5.78 1.63
C ILE A 34 2.47 -5.50 0.52
N MET A 35 2.26 -4.45 -0.26
CA MET A 35 3.16 -4.07 -1.36
C MET A 35 4.56 -3.70 -0.88
N GLU A 36 4.66 -3.04 0.27
CA GLU A 36 5.95 -2.63 0.82
C GLU A 36 6.70 -3.76 1.51
N ASN A 37 6.00 -4.61 2.27
CA ASN A 37 6.60 -5.62 3.11
C ASN A 37 6.43 -7.05 2.58
N GLY A 38 5.71 -7.24 1.51
CA GLY A 38 5.15 -8.48 1.00
C GLY A 38 5.93 -9.73 1.27
N SER A 39 5.29 -10.86 1.57
CA SER A 39 5.98 -12.14 1.55
C SER A 39 5.11 -13.38 1.78
N CYS A 40 5.40 -14.21 2.77
CA CYS A 40 4.94 -15.59 2.88
C CYS A 40 3.56 -15.72 3.55
N PHE A 41 2.52 -15.24 2.89
CA PHE A 41 1.12 -15.42 3.29
C PHE A 41 0.23 -15.49 2.05
N PHE A 42 -1.04 -15.86 2.23
CA PHE A 42 -2.05 -15.74 1.19
C PHE A 42 -2.88 -14.48 1.37
N GLU A 43 -3.03 -13.71 0.31
CA GLU A 43 -4.01 -12.63 0.22
C GLU A 43 -5.33 -13.23 -0.29
N ILE A 44 -6.35 -13.26 0.56
CA ILE A 44 -7.58 -14.01 0.30
C ILE A 44 -8.66 -13.13 -0.32
N LEU A 45 -8.83 -11.91 0.19
CA LEU A 45 -10.00 -11.10 -0.11
C LEU A 45 -9.67 -9.61 -0.06
N ASP A 46 -10.17 -8.87 -1.04
CA ASP A 46 -10.29 -7.43 -1.00
C ASP A 46 -11.56 -7.07 -0.21
N LEU A 47 -11.38 -6.43 0.95
CA LEU A 47 -12.48 -6.09 1.84
C LEU A 47 -13.29 -4.87 1.40
N GLY A 48 -12.78 -4.12 0.41
CA GLY A 48 -13.50 -3.03 -0.23
C GLY A 48 -13.64 -1.73 0.57
N PHE A 49 -12.97 -1.63 1.72
CA PHE A 49 -12.92 -0.39 2.50
C PHE A 49 -11.50 0.16 2.63
N GLY A 50 -11.36 1.36 3.20
CA GLY A 50 -10.07 2.03 3.30
C GLY A 50 -9.45 2.35 1.93
N LYS A 51 -10.29 2.65 0.94
CA LYS A 51 -9.85 2.90 -0.42
C LYS A 51 -9.07 4.19 -0.53
N CYS A 52 -7.88 4.08 -1.06
CA CYS A 52 -6.99 5.16 -1.45
C CYS A 52 -6.08 4.67 -2.57
N ARG A 53 -5.05 5.39 -2.88
CA ARG A 53 -4.11 5.03 -3.92
C ARG A 53 -2.72 5.55 -3.66
N PHE A 54 -1.72 4.92 -4.21
CA PHE A 54 -0.40 5.52 -4.40
C PHE A 54 -0.42 6.43 -5.61
N ALA A 55 0.17 7.60 -5.46
CA ALA A 55 0.37 8.55 -6.54
C ALA A 55 1.79 9.09 -6.55
N LEU A 56 2.24 9.51 -7.72
CA LEU A 56 3.47 10.24 -7.91
C LEU A 56 3.14 11.74 -7.97
N ALA A 57 3.79 12.53 -7.14
CA ALA A 57 3.55 13.97 -7.06
C ALA A 57 4.86 14.76 -6.98
N GLY A 58 4.83 16.00 -7.44
CA GLY A 58 6.00 16.87 -7.41
C GLY A 58 5.64 18.33 -7.62
N LYS A 59 6.66 19.18 -7.67
CA LYS A 59 6.54 20.62 -7.95
C LYS A 59 6.30 20.89 -9.43
N GLY A 60 5.67 22.02 -9.72
CA GLY A 60 5.74 22.68 -11.00
C GLY A 60 4.80 22.18 -12.08
N GLY A 61 3.77 21.41 -11.73
CA GLY A 61 2.73 21.02 -12.68
C GLY A 61 3.22 20.20 -13.88
N ARG A 62 4.29 19.42 -13.71
CA ARG A 62 4.82 18.54 -14.75
C ARG A 62 3.80 17.46 -15.10
N SER A 63 3.64 17.18 -16.39
CA SER A 63 2.88 16.01 -16.83
C SER A 63 3.67 14.71 -16.59
N ALA A 64 2.97 13.58 -16.57
CA ALA A 64 3.60 12.26 -16.51
C ALA A 64 4.58 12.06 -17.67
N GLU A 65 4.20 12.45 -18.88
CA GLU A 65 5.05 12.35 -20.06
C GLU A 65 6.36 13.13 -19.91
N GLU A 66 6.29 14.37 -19.46
CA GLU A 66 7.48 15.20 -19.22
C GLU A 66 8.39 14.61 -18.14
N PHE A 67 7.80 14.08 -17.06
CA PHE A 67 8.56 13.47 -15.99
C PHE A 67 9.28 12.21 -16.44
N PHE A 68 8.58 11.32 -17.15
CA PHE A 68 9.12 10.02 -17.58
C PHE A 68 10.06 10.13 -18.80
N SER A 69 9.93 11.14 -19.62
CA SER A 69 10.81 11.37 -20.79
C SER A 69 12.13 12.08 -20.46
N GLY A 70 12.26 12.63 -19.26
CA GLY A 70 13.45 13.36 -18.85
C GLY A 70 14.68 12.46 -18.72
N TYR A 71 15.83 12.99 -19.18
CA TYR A 71 17.11 12.31 -19.01
C TYR A 71 17.65 12.48 -17.59
N GLY A 72 18.42 11.49 -17.14
CA GLY A 72 19.10 11.49 -15.87
C GLY A 72 18.34 10.75 -14.77
N GLU A 73 19.07 10.42 -13.71
CA GLU A 73 18.51 9.76 -12.52
C GLU A 73 17.56 10.71 -11.78
N LYS A 74 16.37 10.22 -11.48
CA LYS A 74 15.40 10.92 -10.65
C LYS A 74 15.53 10.48 -9.19
N THR A 75 15.39 11.42 -8.27
CA THR A 75 15.34 11.15 -6.83
C THR A 75 13.90 11.18 -6.35
N ILE A 76 13.48 10.09 -5.73
CA ILE A 76 12.11 9.91 -5.21
C ILE A 76 12.18 9.77 -3.69
N ALA A 77 11.46 10.63 -2.97
CA ALA A 77 11.28 10.50 -1.53
C ALA A 77 9.97 9.79 -1.23
N THR A 78 9.98 8.86 -0.30
CA THR A 78 8.80 8.05 0.05
C THR A 78 8.96 7.36 1.39
N LYS A 79 7.83 7.04 2.03
CA LYS A 79 7.75 6.08 3.14
C LYS A 79 7.76 4.63 2.65
N TYR A 80 7.57 4.41 1.34
CA TYR A 80 7.39 3.11 0.70
C TYR A 80 8.46 2.85 -0.38
N PRO A 81 9.73 2.63 0.03
CA PRO A 81 10.82 2.45 -0.94
C PRO A 81 10.61 1.33 -1.94
N ASN A 82 10.09 0.18 -1.48
CA ASN A 82 9.87 -0.97 -2.36
C ASN A 82 8.74 -0.73 -3.36
N VAL A 83 7.67 -0.07 -2.95
CA VAL A 83 6.58 0.34 -3.84
C VAL A 83 7.11 1.27 -4.93
N ALA A 84 7.90 2.27 -4.56
CA ALA A 84 8.50 3.21 -5.51
C ALA A 84 9.44 2.50 -6.49
N ARG A 85 10.36 1.67 -6.01
CA ARG A 85 11.29 0.93 -6.87
C ARG A 85 10.55 0.04 -7.87
N ASN A 86 9.58 -0.74 -7.41
CA ASN A 86 8.81 -1.64 -8.27
C ASN A 86 8.05 -0.88 -9.36
N PHE A 87 7.47 0.26 -9.02
CA PHE A 87 6.77 1.10 -10.00
C PHE A 87 7.72 1.61 -11.09
N PHE A 88 8.85 2.16 -10.73
CA PHE A 88 9.80 2.71 -11.69
C PHE A 88 10.56 1.63 -12.48
N GLU A 89 10.84 0.49 -11.88
CA GLU A 89 11.36 -0.69 -12.59
C GLU A 89 10.40 -1.14 -13.69
N GLY A 90 9.10 -1.16 -13.40
CA GLY A 90 8.06 -1.44 -14.38
C GLY A 90 8.00 -0.43 -15.54
N LYS A 91 8.51 0.79 -15.33
CA LYS A 91 8.67 1.83 -16.36
C LYS A 91 10.03 1.78 -17.06
N GLY A 92 10.93 0.88 -16.67
CA GLY A 92 12.28 0.81 -17.17
C GLY A 92 13.18 1.99 -16.76
N MET A 93 12.87 2.62 -15.63
CA MET A 93 13.58 3.78 -15.11
C MET A 93 14.39 3.46 -13.87
N ASP A 94 15.65 3.89 -13.86
CA ASP A 94 16.46 3.90 -12.65
C ASP A 94 16.17 5.14 -11.82
N ILE A 95 15.97 4.94 -10.52
CA ILE A 95 15.73 6.01 -9.58
C ILE A 95 16.61 5.87 -8.34
N ARG A 96 16.90 7.01 -7.72
CA ARG A 96 17.42 7.08 -6.37
C ARG A 96 16.26 7.23 -5.40
N VAL A 97 16.14 6.33 -4.44
CA VAL A 97 15.08 6.37 -3.43
C VAL A 97 15.64 6.88 -2.11
N ILE A 98 14.97 7.88 -1.54
CA ILE A 98 15.24 8.40 -0.19
C ILE A 98 14.04 8.07 0.69
N LYS A 99 14.26 7.29 1.73
CA LYS A 99 13.22 6.97 2.71
C LYS A 99 13.01 8.13 3.67
N ILE A 100 11.76 8.56 3.81
CA ILE A 100 11.31 9.59 4.76
C ILE A 100 10.28 8.97 5.70
N GLU A 101 10.43 9.18 7.00
CA GLU A 101 9.50 8.67 8.01
C GLU A 101 8.38 9.67 8.33
N GLY A 102 8.62 10.96 8.16
CA GLY A 102 7.68 12.04 8.46
C GLY A 102 6.91 12.56 7.25
N SER A 103 6.74 13.87 7.20
CA SER A 103 6.04 14.58 6.11
C SER A 103 6.83 14.54 4.80
N VAL A 104 6.46 13.64 3.92
CA VAL A 104 7.14 13.40 2.64
C VAL A 104 7.02 14.62 1.72
N GLU A 105 5.93 15.38 1.81
CA GLU A 105 5.63 16.55 1.00
C GLU A 105 6.72 17.65 1.08
N LEU A 106 7.48 17.67 2.18
CA LEU A 106 8.57 18.64 2.35
C LEU A 106 9.78 18.35 1.46
N ALA A 107 10.00 17.09 1.09
CA ALA A 107 11.20 16.70 0.36
C ALA A 107 11.36 17.41 -0.99
N PRO A 108 10.34 17.51 -1.86
CA PRO A 108 10.47 18.31 -3.08
C PRO A 108 10.60 19.81 -2.82
N LEU A 109 9.94 20.32 -1.78
CA LEU A 109 9.96 21.72 -1.43
C LEU A 109 11.35 22.19 -0.95
N LEU A 110 12.05 21.31 -0.26
CA LEU A 110 13.41 21.55 0.23
C LEU A 110 14.50 21.20 -0.80
N GLY A 111 14.12 20.74 -1.99
CA GLY A 111 15.07 20.38 -3.03
C GLY A 111 15.76 19.03 -2.82
N LEU A 112 15.28 18.19 -1.90
CA LEU A 112 15.85 16.88 -1.61
C LEU A 112 15.49 15.84 -2.69
N ALA A 113 14.31 15.93 -3.27
CA ALA A 113 13.80 14.98 -4.24
C ALA A 113 13.10 15.68 -5.42
N ASP A 114 13.08 15.02 -6.57
CA ASP A 114 12.34 15.48 -7.76
C ASP A 114 10.83 15.28 -7.61
N ALA A 115 10.44 14.19 -6.93
CA ALA A 115 9.06 13.84 -6.68
C ALA A 115 8.93 12.91 -5.47
N ILE A 116 7.70 12.65 -5.09
CA ILE A 116 7.34 11.71 -4.02
C ILE A 116 6.40 10.64 -4.54
N VAL A 117 6.47 9.47 -3.94
CA VAL A 117 5.42 8.44 -4.03
C VAL A 117 4.76 8.35 -2.66
N ASP A 118 3.48 8.64 -2.60
CA ASP A 118 2.75 8.66 -1.32
C ASP A 118 1.30 8.21 -1.51
N ILE A 119 0.68 7.88 -0.39
CA ILE A 119 -0.74 7.55 -0.35
C ILE A 119 -1.56 8.84 -0.46
N VAL A 120 -2.54 8.81 -1.35
CA VAL A 120 -3.44 9.93 -1.61
C VAL A 120 -4.88 9.46 -1.50
N GLU A 121 -5.66 10.17 -0.71
CA GLU A 121 -7.10 9.98 -0.60
C GLU A 121 -7.84 11.02 -1.44
N THR A 122 -7.69 12.31 -1.11
CA THR A 122 -8.32 13.43 -1.83
C THR A 122 -7.33 14.33 -2.58
N GLY A 123 -6.06 14.27 -2.23
CA GLY A 123 -5.02 15.15 -2.77
C GLY A 123 -4.97 16.55 -2.14
N SER A 124 -5.77 16.82 -1.13
CA SER A 124 -5.80 18.14 -0.47
C SER A 124 -4.47 18.50 0.17
N THR A 125 -3.84 17.58 0.91
CA THR A 125 -2.54 17.80 1.55
C THR A 125 -1.45 18.14 0.54
N LEU A 126 -1.44 17.48 -0.60
CA LEU A 126 -0.50 17.77 -1.69
C LEU A 126 -0.69 19.20 -2.21
N ARG A 127 -1.94 19.59 -2.50
CA ARG A 127 -2.26 20.93 -3.00
C ARG A 127 -1.91 22.01 -2.00
N GLU A 128 -2.18 21.81 -0.72
CA GLU A 128 -1.83 22.72 0.37
C GLU A 128 -0.32 22.97 0.45
N ASN A 129 0.50 21.98 0.08
CA ASN A 129 1.95 22.08 0.02
C ASN A 129 2.47 22.52 -1.36
N GLY A 130 1.61 22.93 -2.28
CA GLY A 130 2.02 23.39 -3.61
C GLY A 130 2.53 22.26 -4.53
N LEU A 131 2.19 21.03 -4.25
CA LEU A 131 2.51 19.87 -5.08
C LEU A 131 1.35 19.52 -6.02
N THR A 132 1.68 18.95 -7.16
CA THR A 132 0.72 18.47 -8.14
C THR A 132 0.93 16.98 -8.40
N ILE A 133 -0.15 16.27 -8.69
CA ILE A 133 -0.09 14.85 -9.06
C ILE A 133 0.45 14.74 -10.48
N ILE A 134 1.52 13.96 -10.63
CA ILE A 134 2.16 13.65 -11.92
C ILE A 134 1.54 12.38 -12.51
N GLU A 135 1.41 11.33 -11.69
CA GLU A 135 0.75 10.08 -12.04
C GLU A 135 -0.17 9.67 -10.89
N ASP A 136 -1.47 9.64 -11.16
CA ASP A 136 -2.50 9.43 -10.13
C ASP A 136 -2.75 7.95 -9.82
N ASN A 137 -2.32 7.07 -10.67
CA ASN A 137 -2.60 5.65 -10.54
C ASN A 137 -1.31 4.81 -10.53
N VAL A 138 -0.49 5.01 -9.52
CA VAL A 138 0.68 4.14 -9.28
C VAL A 138 0.19 2.76 -8.84
N ALA A 139 -0.69 2.70 -7.85
CA ALA A 139 -1.39 1.48 -7.44
C ALA A 139 -2.63 1.80 -6.59
N PRO A 140 -3.74 1.07 -6.77
CA PRO A 140 -4.90 1.17 -5.88
C PRO A 140 -4.62 0.49 -4.55
N ILE A 141 -5.23 1.01 -3.47
CA ILE A 141 -5.11 0.51 -2.10
C ILE A 141 -6.49 0.27 -1.52
N SER A 142 -6.65 -0.84 -0.83
CA SER A 142 -7.80 -1.15 0.03
C SER A 142 -7.39 -2.14 1.11
N ALA A 143 -8.24 -2.32 2.12
CA ALA A 143 -8.01 -3.32 3.16
C ALA A 143 -8.13 -4.73 2.58
N ARG A 144 -7.24 -5.62 2.99
CA ARG A 144 -7.16 -7.02 2.53
C ARG A 144 -7.20 -7.99 3.70
N LEU A 145 -7.85 -9.13 3.48
CA LEU A 145 -7.75 -10.27 4.37
C LEU A 145 -6.59 -11.14 3.91
N ILE A 146 -5.65 -11.39 4.83
CA ILE A 146 -4.52 -12.27 4.61
C ILE A 146 -4.57 -13.48 5.54
N ALA A 147 -3.96 -14.59 5.16
CA ALA A 147 -3.92 -15.81 5.93
C ALA A 147 -2.53 -16.39 6.02
N ASN A 148 -2.22 -16.97 7.18
CA ASN A 148 -1.05 -17.82 7.36
C ASN A 148 -1.16 -19.04 6.45
N THR A 149 -0.07 -19.43 5.80
CA THR A 149 -0.07 -20.52 4.81
C THR A 149 -0.43 -21.88 5.41
N ALA A 150 0.07 -22.20 6.60
CA ALA A 150 -0.26 -23.44 7.29
C ALA A 150 -1.70 -23.42 7.80
N SER A 151 -2.15 -22.32 8.37
CA SER A 151 -3.54 -22.16 8.84
C SER A 151 -4.55 -22.33 7.72
N LEU A 152 -4.27 -21.78 6.54
CA LEU A 152 -5.16 -21.95 5.39
C LEU A 152 -5.28 -23.40 4.94
N LYS A 153 -4.22 -24.18 5.06
CA LYS A 153 -4.24 -25.62 4.76
C LYS A 153 -4.99 -26.43 5.82
N LEU A 154 -4.72 -26.14 7.10
CA LEU A 154 -5.27 -26.92 8.24
C LEU A 154 -6.70 -26.54 8.58
N ARG A 155 -7.10 -25.30 8.34
CA ARG A 155 -8.40 -24.70 8.71
C ARG A 155 -9.13 -24.12 7.51
N LYS A 156 -8.97 -24.72 6.35
CA LYS A 156 -9.50 -24.22 5.09
C LYS A 156 -11.00 -23.93 5.14
N ALA A 157 -11.80 -24.87 5.60
CA ALA A 157 -13.26 -24.71 5.65
C ALA A 157 -13.70 -23.56 6.56
N GLU A 158 -13.08 -23.40 7.72
CA GLU A 158 -13.38 -22.32 8.67
C GLU A 158 -13.00 -20.95 8.08
N ILE A 159 -11.83 -20.86 7.45
CA ILE A 159 -11.33 -19.63 6.84
C ILE A 159 -12.17 -19.23 5.62
N GLU A 160 -12.53 -20.19 4.76
CA GLU A 160 -13.39 -19.93 3.60
C GLU A 160 -14.78 -19.49 4.04
N ALA A 161 -15.35 -20.09 5.08
CA ALA A 161 -16.64 -19.68 5.63
C ALA A 161 -16.61 -18.25 6.17
N LEU A 162 -15.55 -17.85 6.88
CA LEU A 162 -15.39 -16.51 7.38
C LEU A 162 -15.19 -15.50 6.22
N ALA A 163 -14.38 -15.83 5.24
CA ALA A 163 -14.16 -15.00 4.06
C ALA A 163 -15.46 -14.79 3.27
N GLN A 164 -16.27 -15.81 3.12
CA GLN A 164 -17.58 -15.72 2.48
C GLN A 164 -18.52 -14.76 3.22
N LYS A 165 -18.58 -14.85 4.55
CA LYS A 165 -19.37 -13.90 5.36
C LYS A 165 -18.92 -12.48 5.21
N MET A 166 -17.60 -12.23 5.19
CA MET A 166 -17.04 -10.91 4.96
C MET A 166 -17.38 -10.36 3.56
N GLU A 167 -17.33 -11.19 2.54
CA GLU A 167 -17.72 -10.81 1.18
C GLU A 167 -19.20 -10.48 1.07
N GLU A 168 -20.07 -11.23 1.74
CA GLU A 168 -21.50 -10.94 1.79
C GLU A 168 -21.79 -9.60 2.46
N GLU A 169 -21.12 -9.32 3.58
CA GLU A 169 -21.25 -8.03 4.27
C GLU A 169 -20.72 -6.87 3.42
N ARG A 170 -19.62 -7.06 2.72
CA ARG A 170 -19.10 -6.08 1.77
C ARG A 170 -20.12 -5.70 0.71
N ARG A 171 -20.82 -6.72 0.13
CA ARG A 171 -21.84 -6.50 -0.91
C ARG A 171 -23.06 -5.75 -0.40
N LYS A 172 -23.43 -5.94 0.88
CA LYS A 172 -24.54 -5.21 1.50
C LYS A 172 -24.21 -3.74 1.77
N SER A 173 -22.92 -3.41 1.94
CA SER A 173 -22.42 -2.08 2.26
C SER A 173 -22.08 -1.24 1.02
N SER A 174 -22.16 -1.82 -0.16
CA SER A 174 -21.96 -1.19 -1.46
C SER A 174 -23.29 -0.84 -2.10
#